data_5a13c379cb07ff44145c47390dd9ad9d
#
_entry.id   5a13c379cb07ff44145c47390dd9ad9d
#
_cell.length_a   1.000
_cell.length_b   1.000
_cell.length_c   1.000
_cell.angle_alpha   90.00
_cell.angle_beta   90.00
_cell.angle_gamma   90.00
#
_symmetry.space_group_name_H-M   'P 1'
#
loop_
_entity.id
_entity.type
_entity.pdbx_description
1 polymer ?
#
loop_
_entity_poly.entity_id
_entity_poly.type
_entity_poly.pdbx_seq_one_letter_code
_entity_poly.pdbx_strand_id
1 'polypeptide(L)'
;MSKTKKIFAVLLAISLIFAFAACTKSNTDTQSDDTAKKELKNVTLCLDWTPNTNHTGFYVALQQGYYKDAGLNVKIVQPPENGATEACSAGQAQFAIDAQDTIASAFTSDTPMQVTAVAALLQHNTSCIMSKKGEGMDTPKGLVGKTYLTWDSPIELAMMENVVKADGGDWSKVKRIPNTVTDEAQDVKQNPNHAIWVFDGWGGVNAQVNHVEVDKFFFKDLNPTFDYYTP
;
A
#
# COMPACT_ATOMS: atom_id res chain seq x y z
N MET A 1 75.30 -45.12 2.74
CA MET A 1 73.93 -44.69 2.77
C MET A 1 73.07 -45.57 1.85
N SER A 2 72.08 -46.23 2.36
CA SER A 2 71.22 -47.14 1.64
C SER A 2 70.49 -46.38 0.50
N LYS A 3 70.26 -47.06 -0.66
CA LYS A 3 69.55 -46.49 -1.81
C LYS A 3 68.17 -45.86 -1.45
N THR A 4 67.52 -46.37 -0.45
CA THR A 4 66.28 -45.85 0.13
C THR A 4 66.44 -44.48 0.78
N LYS A 5 67.52 -44.19 1.47
CA LYS A 5 67.80 -42.87 2.08
C LYS A 5 68.10 -41.79 1.03
N LYS A 6 68.66 -42.15 -0.12
CA LYS A 6 68.87 -41.23 -1.24
C LYS A 6 67.56 -40.88 -1.96
N ILE A 7 66.64 -41.82 -2.11
CA ILE A 7 65.33 -41.57 -2.70
C ILE A 7 64.49 -40.66 -1.79
N PHE A 8 64.52 -40.85 -0.50
CA PHE A 8 63.80 -40.00 0.45
C PHE A 8 64.33 -38.58 0.46
N ALA A 9 65.67 -38.39 0.37
CA ALA A 9 66.28 -37.07 0.31
C ALA A 9 65.93 -36.33 -1.00
N VAL A 10 65.80 -37.03 -2.13
CA VAL A 10 65.39 -36.42 -3.41
C VAL A 10 63.92 -36.06 -3.43
N LEU A 11 63.05 -36.87 -2.84
CA LEU A 11 61.62 -36.53 -2.69
C LEU A 11 61.37 -35.35 -1.77
N LEU A 12 62.17 -35.23 -0.69
CA LEU A 12 62.07 -34.12 0.23
C LEU A 12 62.56 -32.81 -0.40
N ALA A 13 63.59 -32.86 -1.25
CA ALA A 13 64.11 -31.70 -1.98
C ALA A 13 63.13 -31.22 -3.06
N ILE A 14 62.42 -32.13 -3.72
CA ILE A 14 61.41 -31.77 -4.74
C ILE A 14 60.16 -31.14 -4.06
N SER A 15 59.76 -31.58 -2.88
CA SER A 15 58.65 -30.98 -2.15
C SER A 15 58.97 -29.54 -1.61
N LEU A 16 60.20 -29.24 -1.32
CA LEU A 16 60.64 -27.92 -0.93
C LEU A 16 60.71 -26.93 -2.08
N ILE A 17 60.98 -27.39 -3.31
CA ILE A 17 60.97 -26.54 -4.51
C ILE A 17 59.53 -26.11 -4.88
N PHE A 18 58.55 -26.96 -4.65
CA PHE A 18 57.14 -26.59 -4.87
C PHE A 18 56.59 -25.59 -3.85
N ALA A 19 57.14 -25.54 -2.65
CA ALA A 19 56.73 -24.59 -1.62
C ALA A 19 57.24 -23.16 -1.87
N PHE A 20 58.30 -22.97 -2.65
CA PHE A 20 58.81 -21.61 -2.99
C PHE A 20 58.20 -21.02 -4.26
N ALA A 21 57.55 -21.84 -5.11
CA ALA A 21 56.87 -21.36 -6.33
C ALA A 21 55.50 -20.69 -6.04
N ALA A 22 54.98 -20.81 -4.83
CA ALA A 22 53.68 -20.23 -4.41
C ALA A 22 53.78 -18.78 -3.90
N CYS A 23 54.94 -18.17 -3.87
CA CYS A 23 55.12 -16.82 -3.36
C CYS A 23 55.72 -15.83 -4.38
N THR A 24 55.54 -16.08 -5.68
CA THR A 24 55.83 -15.03 -6.66
C THR A 24 54.54 -14.24 -6.87
N LYS A 25 54.41 -13.17 -6.12
CA LYS A 25 53.36 -12.17 -6.27
C LYS A 25 53.52 -11.52 -7.67
N SER A 26 52.81 -12.01 -8.65
CA SER A 26 52.57 -11.28 -9.88
C SER A 26 51.71 -10.08 -9.48
N ASN A 27 52.30 -8.89 -9.51
CA ASN A 27 51.54 -7.65 -9.52
C ASN A 27 50.86 -7.53 -10.89
N THR A 28 49.76 -8.25 -11.03
CA THR A 28 48.74 -7.86 -11.96
C THR A 28 47.79 -7.05 -11.11
N ASP A 29 47.66 -5.76 -11.41
CA ASP A 29 46.60 -4.91 -10.94
C ASP A 29 45.29 -5.50 -11.43
N THR A 30 44.85 -6.55 -10.76
CA THR A 30 43.44 -6.95 -10.79
C THR A 30 42.81 -6.02 -9.75
N GLN A 31 42.30 -4.93 -10.24
CA GLN A 31 41.30 -4.13 -9.54
C GLN A 31 40.24 -5.14 -9.08
N SER A 32 40.37 -5.61 -7.86
CA SER A 32 39.32 -6.34 -7.18
C SER A 32 38.20 -5.33 -7.07
N ASP A 33 37.23 -5.50 -7.95
CA ASP A 33 35.92 -4.91 -7.81
C ASP A 33 35.31 -5.51 -6.54
N ASP A 34 35.79 -4.99 -5.40
CA ASP A 34 35.28 -5.30 -4.06
C ASP A 34 33.97 -4.51 -3.90
N THR A 35 33.02 -4.77 -4.79
CA THR A 35 31.63 -4.49 -4.55
C THR A 35 31.22 -5.45 -3.42
N ALA A 36 31.61 -5.09 -2.21
CA ALA A 36 31.02 -5.68 -1.00
C ALA A 36 29.51 -5.58 -1.20
N LYS A 37 28.86 -6.71 -1.47
CA LYS A 37 27.44 -6.81 -1.72
C LYS A 37 26.76 -6.26 -0.47
N LYS A 38 26.35 -4.98 -0.53
CA LYS A 38 25.76 -4.28 0.60
C LYS A 38 24.57 -5.11 1.07
N GLU A 39 24.64 -5.61 2.27
CA GLU A 39 23.55 -6.40 2.86
C GLU A 39 22.29 -5.53 2.88
N LEU A 40 21.23 -5.99 2.21
CA LEU A 40 19.99 -5.26 2.12
C LEU A 40 19.23 -5.40 3.44
N LYS A 41 18.72 -4.28 3.96
CA LYS A 41 17.86 -4.27 5.13
C LYS A 41 16.45 -4.73 4.72
N ASN A 42 15.95 -5.79 5.37
CA ASN A 42 14.59 -6.28 5.14
C ASN A 42 13.57 -5.32 5.74
N VAL A 43 12.57 -4.98 4.94
CA VAL A 43 11.44 -4.10 5.32
C VAL A 43 10.15 -4.72 4.82
N THR A 44 9.14 -4.79 5.67
CA THR A 44 7.77 -5.14 5.29
C THR A 44 6.93 -3.87 5.24
N LEU A 45 6.28 -3.63 4.10
CA LEU A 45 5.27 -2.60 3.88
C LEU A 45 3.90 -3.27 3.80
N CYS A 46 3.02 -2.95 4.75
CA CYS A 46 1.64 -3.41 4.77
C CYS A 46 0.75 -2.40 4.05
N LEU A 47 -0.02 -2.87 3.07
CA LEU A 47 -1.01 -2.04 2.37
C LEU A 47 -2.26 -1.87 3.24
N ASP A 48 -3.07 -0.86 2.95
CA ASP A 48 -4.38 -0.62 3.55
C ASP A 48 -5.47 -1.58 3.03
N TRP A 49 -5.30 -2.06 1.80
CA TRP A 49 -6.28 -2.91 1.10
C TRP A 49 -5.59 -3.89 0.15
N THR A 50 -6.40 -4.64 -0.61
CA THR A 50 -5.90 -5.40 -1.75
C THR A 50 -5.21 -4.48 -2.75
N PRO A 51 -4.14 -4.95 -3.45
CA PRO A 51 -3.42 -4.13 -4.40
C PRO A 51 -4.33 -3.47 -5.43
N ASN A 52 -4.20 -2.15 -5.56
CA ASN A 52 -4.99 -1.33 -6.48
C ASN A 52 -4.13 -0.16 -7.01
N THR A 53 -4.74 0.75 -7.76
CA THR A 53 -4.04 1.88 -8.40
C THR A 53 -3.41 2.86 -7.43
N ASN A 54 -3.91 2.98 -6.20
CA ASN A 54 -3.32 3.86 -5.16
C ASN A 54 -1.92 3.35 -4.74
N HIS A 55 -1.66 2.06 -4.89
CA HIS A 55 -0.39 1.43 -4.54
C HIS A 55 0.66 1.43 -5.66
N THR A 56 0.34 2.00 -6.83
CA THR A 56 1.20 1.95 -8.03
C THR A 56 2.63 2.39 -7.75
N GLY A 57 2.84 3.47 -7.00
CA GLY A 57 4.18 3.99 -6.68
C GLY A 57 5.07 2.99 -5.95
N PHE A 58 4.52 2.20 -5.03
CA PHE A 58 5.26 1.18 -4.28
C PHE A 58 5.69 0.02 -5.16
N TYR A 59 4.81 -0.43 -6.05
CA TYR A 59 5.13 -1.51 -7.00
C TYR A 59 6.10 -1.07 -8.07
N VAL A 60 6.01 0.19 -8.55
CA VAL A 60 6.99 0.77 -9.47
C VAL A 60 8.37 0.84 -8.79
N ALA A 61 8.45 1.32 -7.54
CA ALA A 61 9.70 1.38 -6.80
C ALA A 61 10.32 -0.02 -6.60
N LEU A 62 9.49 -1.04 -6.35
CA LEU A 62 9.94 -2.42 -6.24
C LEU A 62 10.46 -2.95 -7.58
N GLN A 63 9.71 -2.76 -8.66
CA GLN A 63 10.01 -3.28 -9.99
C GLN A 63 11.23 -2.58 -10.61
N GLN A 64 11.36 -1.27 -10.45
CA GLN A 64 12.48 -0.49 -10.97
C GLN A 64 13.76 -0.62 -10.12
N GLY A 65 13.68 -1.32 -8.98
CA GLY A 65 14.84 -1.55 -8.14
C GLY A 65 15.18 -0.40 -7.18
N TYR A 66 14.39 0.66 -7.09
CA TYR A 66 14.68 1.85 -6.25
C TYR A 66 14.88 1.49 -4.78
N TYR A 67 14.16 0.50 -4.26
CA TYR A 67 14.39 0.03 -2.90
C TYR A 67 15.75 -0.63 -2.73
N LYS A 68 16.19 -1.44 -3.71
CA LYS A 68 17.51 -2.09 -3.68
C LYS A 68 18.63 -1.06 -3.75
N ASP A 69 18.47 -0.03 -4.59
CA ASP A 69 19.44 1.06 -4.71
C ASP A 69 19.55 1.84 -3.39
N ALA A 70 18.44 1.95 -2.65
CA ALA A 70 18.42 2.51 -1.31
C ALA A 70 18.94 1.55 -0.22
N GLY A 71 19.36 0.32 -0.57
CA GLY A 71 19.86 -0.68 0.36
C GLY A 71 18.74 -1.45 1.08
N LEU A 72 17.54 -1.50 0.52
CA LEU A 72 16.38 -2.14 1.12
C LEU A 72 15.93 -3.36 0.32
N ASN A 73 15.51 -4.40 1.04
CA ASN A 73 14.76 -5.54 0.51
C ASN A 73 13.30 -5.41 1.00
N VAL A 74 12.46 -4.78 0.19
CA VAL A 74 11.07 -4.49 0.57
C VAL A 74 10.16 -5.62 0.16
N LYS A 75 9.36 -6.11 1.13
CA LYS A 75 8.25 -7.03 0.91
C LYS A 75 6.95 -6.26 1.10
N ILE A 76 6.11 -6.22 0.06
CA ILE A 76 4.77 -5.64 0.11
C ILE A 76 3.79 -6.74 0.47
N VAL A 77 2.93 -6.51 1.45
CA VAL A 77 1.92 -7.46 1.93
C VAL A 77 0.56 -6.79 2.02
N GLN A 78 -0.50 -7.59 1.89
CA GLN A 78 -1.88 -7.14 2.15
C GLN A 78 -2.12 -7.04 3.65
N PRO A 79 -3.08 -6.20 4.09
CA PRO A 79 -3.41 -6.09 5.50
C PRO A 79 -4.01 -7.40 6.02
N PRO A 80 -3.73 -7.74 7.29
CA PRO A 80 -4.48 -8.76 7.98
C PRO A 80 -5.90 -8.26 8.32
N GLU A 81 -6.76 -9.16 8.79
CA GLU A 81 -8.15 -8.85 9.11
C GLU A 81 -8.31 -7.70 10.13
N ASN A 82 -7.35 -7.57 11.05
CA ASN A 82 -7.35 -6.52 12.07
C ASN A 82 -6.77 -5.18 11.59
N GLY A 83 -6.29 -5.08 10.35
CA GLY A 83 -5.86 -3.82 9.75
C GLY A 83 -4.35 -3.61 9.66
N ALA A 84 -3.97 -2.61 8.86
CA ALA A 84 -2.58 -2.30 8.56
C ALA A 84 -1.88 -1.55 9.71
N THR A 85 -2.57 -0.60 10.33
CA THR A 85 -2.06 0.15 11.51
C THR A 85 -1.78 -0.79 12.67
N GLU A 86 -2.67 -1.74 12.96
CA GLU A 86 -2.50 -2.76 13.99
C GLU A 86 -1.30 -3.66 13.70
N ALA A 87 -1.15 -4.10 12.45
CA ALA A 87 0.01 -4.90 12.04
C ALA A 87 1.33 -4.17 12.24
N CYS A 88 1.35 -2.86 11.95
CA CYS A 88 2.52 -2.01 12.19
C CYS A 88 2.80 -1.84 13.68
N SER A 89 1.77 -1.52 14.48
CA SER A 89 1.88 -1.36 15.93
C SER A 89 2.37 -2.65 16.61
N ALA A 90 1.95 -3.81 16.12
CA ALA A 90 2.38 -5.12 16.60
C ALA A 90 3.79 -5.55 16.11
N GLY A 91 4.45 -4.73 15.29
CA GLY A 91 5.78 -5.04 14.74
C GLY A 91 5.80 -6.08 13.63
N GLN A 92 4.64 -6.46 13.08
CA GLN A 92 4.52 -7.39 11.96
C GLN A 92 4.93 -6.73 10.62
N ALA A 93 4.80 -5.41 10.54
CA ALA A 93 5.30 -4.59 9.44
C ALA A 93 6.09 -3.40 10.00
N GLN A 94 7.10 -2.91 9.26
CA GLN A 94 7.84 -1.72 9.63
C GLN A 94 7.15 -0.45 9.15
N PHE A 95 6.38 -0.56 8.07
CA PHE A 95 5.57 0.52 7.52
C PHE A 95 4.18 -0.02 7.18
N ALA A 96 3.18 0.82 7.34
CA ALA A 96 1.82 0.56 6.93
C ALA A 96 1.25 1.76 6.18
N ILE A 97 0.35 1.50 5.26
CA ILE A 97 -0.48 2.51 4.62
C ILE A 97 -1.83 2.48 5.32
N ASP A 98 -2.35 3.64 5.64
CA ASP A 98 -3.68 3.73 6.23
C ASP A 98 -4.27 5.14 6.03
N ALA A 99 -5.57 5.28 6.23
CA ALA A 99 -6.27 6.54 6.14
C ALA A 99 -6.08 7.38 7.43
N GLN A 100 -6.12 8.69 7.30
CA GLN A 100 -5.94 9.61 8.43
C GLN A 100 -6.97 9.38 9.56
N ASP A 101 -8.20 9.06 9.24
CA ASP A 101 -9.26 8.80 10.19
C ASP A 101 -9.03 7.51 10.99
N THR A 102 -8.52 6.45 10.35
CA THR A 102 -8.10 5.21 11.02
C THR A 102 -6.95 5.49 11.98
N ILE A 103 -5.91 6.21 11.51
CA ILE A 103 -4.76 6.57 12.34
C ILE A 103 -5.18 7.46 13.52
N ALA A 104 -6.08 8.42 13.31
CA ALA A 104 -6.60 9.26 14.38
C ALA A 104 -7.32 8.41 15.45
N SER A 105 -8.11 7.44 15.05
CA SER A 105 -8.78 6.50 15.97
C SER A 105 -7.76 5.67 16.75
N ALA A 106 -6.67 5.22 16.11
CA ALA A 106 -5.60 4.47 16.77
C ALA A 106 -4.90 5.29 17.88
N PHE A 107 -4.78 6.62 17.70
CA PHE A 107 -4.17 7.51 18.71
C PHE A 107 -5.10 7.90 19.83
N THR A 108 -6.42 7.91 19.60
CA THR A 108 -7.43 8.40 20.56
C THR A 108 -8.11 7.29 21.34
N SER A 109 -7.78 6.04 21.10
CA SER A 109 -8.29 4.89 21.86
C SER A 109 -7.77 4.88 23.30
N ASP A 110 -8.45 4.15 24.20
CA ASP A 110 -8.01 3.97 25.60
C ASP A 110 -6.62 3.33 25.71
N THR A 111 -6.21 2.60 24.69
CA THR A 111 -4.87 2.02 24.54
C THR A 111 -4.27 2.48 23.21
N PRO A 112 -3.65 3.68 23.17
CA PRO A 112 -3.11 4.21 21.94
C PRO A 112 -2.06 3.30 21.30
N MET A 113 -2.17 3.10 19.99
CA MET A 113 -1.20 2.30 19.24
C MET A 113 0.13 3.02 19.10
N GLN A 114 1.22 2.25 19.14
CA GLN A 114 2.59 2.77 19.04
C GLN A 114 3.02 2.89 17.57
N VAL A 115 2.41 3.81 16.84
CA VAL A 115 2.72 4.13 15.46
C VAL A 115 3.00 5.61 15.29
N THR A 116 3.67 5.99 14.22
CA THR A 116 3.97 7.39 13.89
C THR A 116 3.69 7.61 12.41
N ALA A 117 2.88 8.61 12.08
CA ALA A 117 2.68 9.05 10.70
C ALA A 117 3.98 9.69 10.19
N VAL A 118 4.54 9.16 9.10
CA VAL A 118 5.84 9.59 8.56
C VAL A 118 5.72 10.34 7.24
N ALA A 119 4.63 10.13 6.50
CA ALA A 119 4.36 10.81 5.23
C ALA A 119 2.87 10.78 4.91
N ALA A 120 2.39 11.78 4.18
CA ALA A 120 1.11 11.75 3.47
C ALA A 120 1.37 11.41 2.01
N LEU A 121 0.61 10.47 1.46
CA LEU A 121 0.76 10.01 0.07
C LEU A 121 -0.05 10.88 -0.89
N LEU A 122 -1.29 11.21 -0.51
CA LEU A 122 -2.16 12.09 -1.25
C LEU A 122 -2.37 13.40 -0.47
N GLN A 123 -2.51 14.52 -1.21
CA GLN A 123 -2.69 15.84 -0.61
C GLN A 123 -4.16 16.14 -0.29
N HIS A 124 -5.09 15.46 -0.95
CA HIS A 124 -6.52 15.71 -0.85
C HIS A 124 -7.29 14.41 -0.74
N ASN A 125 -8.45 14.48 -0.12
CA ASN A 125 -9.39 13.36 -0.10
C ASN A 125 -9.94 13.13 -1.52
N THR A 126 -9.66 11.96 -2.09
CA THR A 126 -10.12 11.55 -3.42
C THR A 126 -11.41 10.75 -3.38
N SER A 127 -11.99 10.54 -2.20
CA SER A 127 -13.22 9.78 -2.06
C SER A 127 -14.44 10.58 -2.49
N CYS A 128 -15.36 9.87 -3.11
CA CYS A 128 -16.63 10.41 -3.58
C CYS A 128 -17.72 9.36 -3.48
N ILE A 129 -18.96 9.82 -3.54
CA ILE A 129 -20.11 8.93 -3.76
C ILE A 129 -20.35 8.86 -5.25
N MET A 130 -20.44 7.65 -5.77
CA MET A 130 -20.69 7.34 -7.17
C MET A 130 -22.06 6.67 -7.31
N SER A 131 -22.79 7.06 -8.33
CA SER A 131 -24.09 6.50 -8.69
C SER A 131 -24.24 6.46 -10.21
N LYS A 132 -25.26 5.78 -10.72
CA LYS A 132 -25.56 5.80 -12.14
C LYS A 132 -25.99 7.21 -12.55
N LYS A 133 -25.48 7.70 -13.67
CA LYS A 133 -25.79 9.02 -14.21
C LYS A 133 -27.28 9.22 -14.51
N GLY A 134 -27.78 10.38 -14.12
CA GLY A 134 -29.13 10.79 -14.41
C GLY A 134 -30.22 10.24 -13.47
N GLU A 135 -29.82 9.55 -12.40
CA GLU A 135 -30.75 8.99 -11.40
C GLU A 135 -31.03 9.96 -10.23
N GLY A 136 -30.55 11.21 -10.32
CA GLY A 136 -30.80 12.27 -9.35
C GLY A 136 -30.02 12.13 -8.06
N MET A 137 -28.88 11.44 -8.09
CA MET A 137 -27.94 11.26 -6.96
C MET A 137 -26.64 12.01 -7.20
N ASP A 138 -26.68 13.11 -7.93
CA ASP A 138 -25.56 14.01 -8.22
C ASP A 138 -25.21 14.93 -7.05
N THR A 139 -26.06 14.98 -6.03
CA THR A 139 -25.86 15.69 -4.77
C THR A 139 -26.25 14.84 -3.58
N PRO A 140 -25.75 15.14 -2.36
CA PRO A 140 -26.06 14.34 -1.16
C PRO A 140 -27.54 14.17 -0.87
N LYS A 141 -28.37 15.20 -1.03
CA LYS A 141 -29.82 15.10 -0.81
C LYS A 141 -30.50 14.16 -1.78
N GLY A 142 -29.93 13.94 -2.98
CA GLY A 142 -30.43 13.00 -3.96
C GLY A 142 -30.44 11.54 -3.49
N LEU A 143 -29.72 11.23 -2.42
CA LEU A 143 -29.74 9.91 -1.78
C LEU A 143 -31.04 9.60 -1.01
N VAL A 144 -31.88 10.61 -0.73
CA VAL A 144 -33.14 10.42 0.01
C VAL A 144 -34.06 9.49 -0.77
N GLY A 145 -34.45 8.37 -0.14
CA GLY A 145 -35.24 7.32 -0.78
C GLY A 145 -34.47 6.35 -1.67
N LYS A 146 -33.16 6.54 -1.81
CA LYS A 146 -32.25 5.66 -2.55
C LYS A 146 -31.52 4.69 -1.60
N THR A 147 -30.70 3.82 -2.16
CA THR A 147 -29.92 2.81 -1.42
C THR A 147 -28.45 3.19 -1.41
N TYR A 148 -27.89 3.38 -0.23
CA TYR A 148 -26.47 3.57 -0.01
C TYR A 148 -25.80 2.27 0.44
N LEU A 149 -24.74 1.87 -0.24
CA LEU A 149 -23.92 0.70 0.11
C LEU A 149 -22.85 1.14 1.10
N THR A 150 -22.97 0.67 2.35
CA THR A 150 -22.17 1.13 3.50
C THR A 150 -21.21 0.06 3.98
N TRP A 151 -20.02 0.47 4.44
CA TRP A 151 -19.12 -0.38 5.24
C TRP A 151 -19.52 -0.43 6.72
N ASP A 152 -20.56 0.34 7.12
CA ASP A 152 -21.05 0.45 8.48
C ASP A 152 -20.01 0.98 9.48
N SER A 153 -19.04 1.78 8.96
CA SER A 153 -18.05 2.46 9.79
C SER A 153 -18.67 3.69 10.46
N PRO A 154 -18.44 3.93 11.77
CA PRO A 154 -18.98 5.10 12.46
C PRO A 154 -18.60 6.43 11.80
N ILE A 155 -17.36 6.54 11.30
CA ILE A 155 -16.86 7.77 10.64
C ILE A 155 -17.54 7.96 9.29
N GLU A 156 -17.60 6.92 8.48
CA GLU A 156 -18.33 6.94 7.20
C GLU A 156 -19.78 7.39 7.37
N LEU A 157 -20.51 6.76 8.32
CA LEU A 157 -21.90 7.09 8.58
C LEU A 157 -22.09 8.53 9.07
N ALA A 158 -21.19 9.01 9.94
CA ALA A 158 -21.22 10.40 10.42
C ALA A 158 -20.96 11.41 9.28
N MET A 159 -20.02 11.11 8.38
CA MET A 159 -19.75 11.94 7.20
C MET A 159 -20.94 11.97 6.26
N MET A 160 -21.52 10.82 5.93
CA MET A 160 -22.68 10.70 5.07
C MET A 160 -23.90 11.45 5.65
N GLU A 161 -24.17 11.28 6.93
CA GLU A 161 -25.24 12.00 7.62
C GLU A 161 -25.01 13.51 7.56
N ASN A 162 -23.76 13.96 7.80
CA ASN A 162 -23.41 15.38 7.75
C ASN A 162 -23.68 15.98 6.37
N VAL A 163 -23.17 15.38 5.29
CA VAL A 163 -23.32 15.93 3.94
C VAL A 163 -24.76 15.90 3.45
N VAL A 164 -25.52 14.83 3.76
CA VAL A 164 -26.92 14.73 3.39
C VAL A 164 -27.77 15.79 4.10
N LYS A 165 -27.54 15.98 5.41
CA LYS A 165 -28.25 17.01 6.20
C LYS A 165 -27.86 18.42 5.77
N ALA A 166 -26.56 18.67 5.49
CA ALA A 166 -26.10 19.98 5.03
C ALA A 166 -26.69 20.39 3.69
N ASP A 167 -26.96 19.43 2.81
CA ASP A 167 -27.66 19.65 1.54
C ASP A 167 -29.20 19.67 1.64
N GLY A 168 -29.74 19.63 2.88
CA GLY A 168 -31.19 19.67 3.15
C GLY A 168 -31.91 18.35 2.96
N GLY A 169 -31.20 17.23 2.91
CA GLY A 169 -31.75 15.88 2.86
C GLY A 169 -32.08 15.30 4.24
N ASP A 170 -32.89 14.26 4.24
CA ASP A 170 -33.25 13.49 5.45
C ASP A 170 -32.49 12.16 5.45
N TRP A 171 -31.39 12.08 6.21
CA TRP A 171 -30.57 10.88 6.30
C TRP A 171 -31.34 9.63 6.76
N SER A 172 -32.37 9.79 7.61
CA SER A 172 -33.17 8.67 8.08
C SER A 172 -33.95 7.96 6.96
N LYS A 173 -34.14 8.62 5.81
CA LYS A 173 -34.82 8.09 4.64
C LYS A 173 -33.85 7.50 3.59
N VAL A 174 -32.55 7.53 3.83
CA VAL A 174 -31.55 6.83 3.02
C VAL A 174 -31.54 5.35 3.45
N LYS A 175 -31.84 4.46 2.52
CA LYS A 175 -31.74 3.02 2.79
C LYS A 175 -30.27 2.62 2.78
N ARG A 176 -29.82 1.92 3.83
CA ARG A 176 -28.46 1.41 3.96
C ARG A 176 -28.44 -0.10 3.86
N ILE A 177 -27.52 -0.64 3.09
CA ILE A 177 -27.24 -2.07 3.00
C ILE A 177 -25.73 -2.30 3.03
N PRO A 178 -25.25 -3.44 3.57
CA PRO A 178 -23.83 -3.74 3.60
C PRO A 178 -23.20 -3.72 2.21
N ASN A 179 -22.04 -3.10 2.07
CA ASN A 179 -21.28 -3.12 0.84
C ASN A 179 -20.53 -4.45 0.72
N THR A 180 -20.96 -5.29 -0.22
CA THR A 180 -20.30 -6.55 -0.60
C THR A 180 -19.86 -6.54 -2.07
N VAL A 181 -19.86 -5.34 -2.67
CA VAL A 181 -19.58 -5.15 -4.09
C VAL A 181 -18.06 -5.20 -4.33
N THR A 182 -17.66 -5.91 -5.37
CA THR A 182 -16.26 -6.03 -5.81
C THR A 182 -16.00 -5.26 -7.11
N ASP A 183 -17.04 -4.85 -7.82
CA ASP A 183 -16.98 -4.02 -9.02
C ASP A 183 -18.08 -2.94 -8.94
N GLU A 184 -17.70 -1.79 -8.41
CA GLU A 184 -18.59 -0.67 -8.13
C GLU A 184 -19.21 -0.11 -9.40
N ALA A 185 -18.47 -0.08 -10.51
CA ALA A 185 -18.96 0.43 -11.78
C ALA A 185 -20.08 -0.45 -12.34
N GLN A 186 -19.92 -1.77 -12.26
CA GLN A 186 -20.95 -2.70 -12.69
C GLN A 186 -22.17 -2.69 -11.77
N ASP A 187 -21.96 -2.54 -10.46
CA ASP A 187 -23.09 -2.45 -9.52
C ASP A 187 -23.99 -1.26 -9.83
N VAL A 188 -23.44 -0.04 -9.91
CA VAL A 188 -24.26 1.17 -10.18
C VAL A 188 -24.89 1.14 -11.56
N LYS A 189 -24.27 0.47 -12.54
CA LYS A 189 -24.84 0.28 -13.88
C LYS A 189 -26.10 -0.60 -13.84
N GLN A 190 -26.05 -1.68 -13.06
CA GLN A 190 -27.13 -2.68 -12.97
C GLN A 190 -28.22 -2.28 -11.98
N ASN A 191 -27.86 -1.51 -10.96
CA ASN A 191 -28.74 -1.08 -9.86
C ASN A 191 -28.88 0.45 -9.83
N PRO A 192 -29.76 1.05 -10.64
CA PRO A 192 -29.86 2.52 -10.80
C PRO A 192 -30.15 3.29 -9.51
N ASN A 193 -30.63 2.61 -8.47
CA ASN A 193 -30.92 3.24 -7.16
C ASN A 193 -29.77 3.12 -6.18
N HIS A 194 -28.65 2.53 -6.58
CA HIS A 194 -27.48 2.38 -5.70
C HIS A 194 -26.55 3.59 -5.77
N ALA A 195 -26.06 3.97 -4.61
CA ALA A 195 -24.95 4.88 -4.45
C ALA A 195 -23.88 4.20 -3.60
N ILE A 196 -22.62 4.38 -3.96
CA ILE A 196 -21.51 3.69 -3.34
C ILE A 196 -20.33 4.65 -3.12
N TRP A 197 -19.66 4.53 -1.98
CA TRP A 197 -18.43 5.25 -1.72
C TRP A 197 -17.27 4.60 -2.47
N VAL A 198 -16.56 5.41 -3.24
CA VAL A 198 -15.39 4.98 -4.01
C VAL A 198 -14.25 6.00 -3.85
N PHE A 199 -13.03 5.56 -4.08
CA PHE A 199 -11.90 6.45 -4.35
C PHE A 199 -11.81 6.67 -5.85
N ASP A 200 -11.83 7.94 -6.28
CA ASP A 200 -11.96 8.29 -7.71
C ASP A 200 -10.83 7.71 -8.58
N GLY A 201 -9.60 7.69 -8.04
CA GLY A 201 -8.45 7.08 -8.72
C GLY A 201 -8.55 5.58 -8.93
N TRP A 202 -9.51 4.92 -8.28
CA TRP A 202 -9.81 3.49 -8.45
C TRP A 202 -11.19 3.26 -9.04
N GLY A 203 -12.26 3.38 -8.25
CA GLY A 203 -13.64 3.11 -8.71
C GLY A 203 -14.12 4.08 -9.79
N GLY A 204 -13.73 5.37 -9.70
CA GLY A 204 -14.05 6.36 -10.73
C GLY A 204 -13.35 6.09 -12.06
N VAL A 205 -12.07 5.74 -12.02
CA VAL A 205 -11.30 5.34 -13.21
C VAL A 205 -11.83 4.02 -13.78
N ASN A 206 -12.23 3.05 -12.93
CA ASN A 206 -12.85 1.81 -13.39
C ASN A 206 -14.14 2.09 -14.16
N ALA A 207 -15.01 2.97 -13.68
CA ALA A 207 -16.22 3.37 -14.39
C ALA A 207 -15.88 4.00 -15.75
N GLN A 208 -14.88 4.88 -15.81
CA GLN A 208 -14.44 5.51 -17.06
C GLN A 208 -13.93 4.49 -18.08
N VAL A 209 -13.03 3.57 -17.67
CA VAL A 209 -12.44 2.54 -18.54
C VAL A 209 -13.51 1.59 -19.07
N ASN A 210 -14.54 1.27 -18.28
CA ASN A 210 -15.63 0.39 -18.66
C ASN A 210 -16.80 1.13 -19.32
N HIS A 211 -16.63 2.43 -19.64
CA HIS A 211 -17.67 3.26 -20.29
C HIS A 211 -19.00 3.26 -19.54
N VAL A 212 -18.94 3.27 -18.20
CA VAL A 212 -20.11 3.42 -17.34
C VAL A 212 -20.28 4.90 -17.01
N GLU A 213 -21.38 5.49 -17.46
CA GLU A 213 -21.68 6.88 -17.14
C GLU A 213 -22.20 6.98 -15.71
N VAL A 214 -21.53 7.82 -14.90
CA VAL A 214 -21.81 8.00 -13.48
C VAL A 214 -21.94 9.47 -13.11
N ASP A 215 -22.74 9.74 -12.09
CA ASP A 215 -22.72 10.98 -11.32
C ASP A 215 -21.84 10.78 -10.09
N LYS A 216 -21.14 11.83 -9.68
CA LYS A 216 -20.26 11.80 -8.50
C LYS A 216 -20.35 13.11 -7.75
N PHE A 217 -20.29 13.05 -6.42
CA PHE A 217 -20.00 14.20 -5.58
C PHE A 217 -18.86 13.87 -4.61
N PHE A 218 -17.92 14.81 -4.46
CA PHE A 218 -16.70 14.62 -3.67
C PHE A 218 -16.86 15.22 -2.28
N PHE A 219 -16.41 14.51 -1.26
CA PHE A 219 -16.50 15.00 0.12
C PHE A 219 -15.72 16.29 0.35
N LYS A 220 -14.52 16.41 -0.23
CA LYS A 220 -13.67 17.60 -0.14
C LYS A 220 -14.34 18.88 -0.66
N ASP A 221 -15.25 18.74 -1.64
CA ASP A 221 -15.95 19.88 -2.24
C ASP A 221 -17.18 20.30 -1.44
N LEU A 222 -17.68 19.42 -0.56
CA LEU A 222 -18.86 19.64 0.27
C LEU A 222 -18.52 20.26 1.63
N ASN A 223 -17.40 19.85 2.22
CA ASN A 223 -16.97 20.31 3.53
C ASN A 223 -15.43 20.24 3.60
N PRO A 224 -14.74 21.37 3.79
CA PRO A 224 -13.27 21.41 3.91
C PRO A 224 -12.69 20.49 5.01
N THR A 225 -13.46 20.20 6.06
CA THR A 225 -13.07 19.27 7.11
C THR A 225 -12.91 17.84 6.58
N PHE A 226 -13.54 17.51 5.46
CA PHE A 226 -13.46 16.18 4.82
C PHE A 226 -12.37 16.09 3.76
N ASP A 227 -11.61 17.18 3.55
CA ASP A 227 -10.42 17.16 2.69
C ASP A 227 -9.18 16.73 3.49
N TYR A 228 -9.22 15.52 4.03
CA TYR A 228 -8.12 14.92 4.77
C TYR A 228 -7.37 13.88 3.91
N TYR A 229 -6.19 13.50 4.36
CA TYR A 229 -5.35 12.55 3.64
C TYR A 229 -6.00 11.16 3.62
N THR A 230 -6.15 10.61 2.42
CA THR A 230 -6.58 9.24 2.17
C THR A 230 -5.45 8.44 1.52
N PRO A 231 -5.49 7.11 1.57
CA PRO A 231 -4.50 6.27 0.91
C PRO A 231 -4.50 6.44 -0.61
#